data_19a4ba68e85607ab1ada7532745fa3f2
#
_entry.id   19a4ba68e85607ab1ada7532745fa3f2
#
_cell.length_a   1.000
_cell.length_b   1.000
_cell.length_c   1.000
_cell.angle_alpha   90.00
_cell.angle_beta   90.00
_cell.angle_gamma   90.00
#
_symmetry.space_group_name_H-M   'P 1'
#
loop_
_entity.id
_entity.type
_entity.pdbx_description
1 polymer ?
#
loop_
_entity_poly.entity_id
_entity_poly.type
_entity_poly.pdbx_seq_one_letter_code
_entity_poly.pdbx_strand_id
1 'polypeptide(L)'
;MRAVLVATLLASAACTPVEMRGESPAAPPVAAACNADSLGDLVGKRASDARADVMQTRSGSRTLRWIAPNTAVTMDFRPDRLNVYVDAKGRIERFTCA
;
A
#
# COMPACT_ATOMS: atom_id res chain seq x y z
N MET A 1 -15.18 -66.83 -42.83
CA MET A 1 -14.82 -65.41 -43.00
C MET A 1 -15.12 -64.69 -41.70
N ARG A 2 -14.08 -64.37 -41.01
CA ARG A 2 -14.23 -63.67 -39.73
C ARG A 2 -13.70 -62.23 -39.92
N ALA A 3 -14.64 -61.29 -39.86
CA ALA A 3 -14.27 -59.90 -39.86
C ALA A 3 -13.77 -59.53 -38.47
N VAL A 4 -12.52 -59.15 -38.34
CA VAL A 4 -11.94 -58.63 -37.15
C VAL A 4 -12.20 -57.12 -37.15
N LEU A 5 -13.11 -56.67 -36.33
CA LEU A 5 -13.33 -55.25 -36.06
C LEU A 5 -12.23 -54.79 -35.09
N VAL A 6 -11.24 -54.12 -35.65
CA VAL A 6 -10.28 -53.40 -34.82
C VAL A 6 -10.92 -52.09 -34.42
N ALA A 7 -11.36 -52.02 -33.20
CA ALA A 7 -11.79 -50.77 -32.61
C ALA A 7 -10.55 -49.98 -32.22
N THR A 8 -10.19 -49.02 -33.02
CA THR A 8 -9.17 -48.03 -32.65
C THR A 8 -9.78 -47.06 -31.66
N LEU A 9 -9.45 -47.23 -30.41
CA LEU A 9 -9.70 -46.25 -29.37
C LEU A 9 -8.77 -45.07 -29.63
N LEU A 10 -9.32 -44.01 -30.17
CA LEU A 10 -8.66 -42.72 -30.17
C LEU A 10 -8.74 -42.15 -28.77
N ALA A 11 -7.67 -42.32 -28.00
CA ALA A 11 -7.50 -41.57 -26.79
C ALA A 11 -7.24 -40.12 -27.17
N SER A 12 -8.27 -39.32 -27.18
CA SER A 12 -8.09 -37.87 -27.24
C SER A 12 -7.50 -37.41 -25.89
N ALA A 13 -6.18 -37.21 -25.93
CA ALA A 13 -5.52 -36.51 -24.85
C ALA A 13 -6.08 -35.09 -24.84
N ALA A 14 -7.03 -34.81 -23.95
CA ALA A 14 -7.46 -33.46 -23.68
C ALA A 14 -6.31 -32.77 -22.95
N CYS A 15 -5.42 -32.14 -23.70
CA CYS A 15 -4.58 -31.10 -23.10
C CYS A 15 -5.50 -29.98 -22.69
N THR A 16 -5.85 -29.96 -21.42
CA THR A 16 -6.39 -28.75 -20.83
C THR A 16 -5.28 -27.71 -20.88
N PRO A 17 -5.44 -26.61 -21.62
CA PRO A 17 -4.48 -25.53 -21.50
C PRO A 17 -4.53 -25.11 -20.03
N VAL A 18 -3.40 -25.22 -19.38
CA VAL A 18 -3.19 -24.53 -18.12
C VAL A 18 -3.37 -23.07 -18.47
N GLU A 19 -4.55 -22.54 -18.17
CA GLU A 19 -4.73 -21.10 -18.24
C GLU A 19 -3.74 -20.51 -17.26
N MET A 20 -2.58 -20.18 -17.74
CA MET A 20 -1.79 -19.18 -17.10
C MET A 20 -2.62 -17.92 -17.21
N ARG A 21 -3.50 -17.69 -16.26
CA ARG A 21 -3.98 -16.36 -16.01
C ARG A 21 -2.73 -15.52 -15.91
N GLY A 22 -2.57 -14.57 -16.80
CA GLY A 22 -1.53 -13.58 -16.72
C GLY A 22 -1.78 -12.70 -15.49
N GLU A 23 -1.83 -13.31 -14.34
CA GLU A 23 -1.54 -12.63 -13.12
C GLU A 23 -0.06 -12.41 -13.16
N SER A 24 0.33 -11.27 -13.67
CA SER A 24 1.56 -10.66 -13.27
C SER A 24 1.73 -10.95 -11.79
N PRO A 25 2.88 -11.50 -11.34
CA PRO A 25 3.14 -11.61 -9.93
C PRO A 25 2.70 -10.27 -9.35
N ALA A 26 1.67 -10.30 -8.54
CA ALA A 26 1.09 -9.10 -7.99
C ALA A 26 2.27 -8.29 -7.48
N ALA A 27 2.50 -7.13 -8.06
CA ALA A 27 3.36 -6.15 -7.43
C ALA A 27 2.97 -6.16 -5.96
N PRO A 28 3.92 -6.26 -5.00
CA PRO A 28 3.57 -6.27 -3.59
C PRO A 28 2.52 -5.20 -3.41
N PRO A 29 1.40 -5.50 -2.76
CA PRO A 29 0.29 -4.58 -2.71
C PRO A 29 0.87 -3.23 -2.35
N VAL A 30 0.69 -2.25 -3.23
CA VAL A 30 1.08 -0.88 -2.93
C VAL A 30 0.41 -0.62 -1.59
N ALA A 31 1.21 -0.50 -0.54
CA ALA A 31 0.68 -0.23 0.78
C ALA A 31 -0.29 0.91 0.62
N ALA A 32 -1.54 0.68 1.02
CA ALA A 32 -2.59 1.65 0.83
C ALA A 32 -2.09 3.02 1.30
N ALA A 33 -2.24 4.03 0.47
CA ALA A 33 -1.84 5.38 0.82
C ALA A 33 -2.50 5.77 2.14
N CYS A 34 -1.75 6.40 3.03
CA CYS A 34 -2.32 6.91 4.25
C CYS A 34 -3.30 8.05 3.95
N ASN A 35 -4.22 8.32 4.87
CA ASN A 35 -5.18 9.41 4.74
C ASN A 35 -4.83 10.53 5.71
N ALA A 36 -4.17 11.56 5.22
CA ALA A 36 -3.81 12.73 6.02
C ALA A 36 -5.02 13.58 6.41
N ASP A 37 -6.08 13.55 5.63
CA ASP A 37 -7.29 14.36 5.87
C ASP A 37 -8.02 13.94 7.14
N SER A 38 -7.85 12.71 7.59
CA SER A 38 -8.44 12.22 8.84
C SER A 38 -7.87 12.89 10.09
N LEU A 39 -6.79 13.63 9.96
CA LEU A 39 -6.04 14.24 11.07
C LEU A 39 -6.23 15.76 11.16
N GLY A 40 -7.16 16.33 10.42
CA GLY A 40 -7.35 17.77 10.36
C GLY A 40 -7.62 18.43 11.71
N ASP A 41 -8.24 17.73 12.64
CA ASP A 41 -8.52 18.21 14.00
C ASP A 41 -7.27 18.38 14.87
N LEU A 42 -6.16 17.76 14.47
CA LEU A 42 -4.88 17.86 15.18
C LEU A 42 -4.02 19.04 14.73
N VAL A 43 -4.39 19.69 13.63
CA VAL A 43 -3.68 20.88 13.14
C VAL A 43 -3.82 22.01 14.17
N GLY A 44 -2.70 22.64 14.51
CA GLY A 44 -2.64 23.69 15.52
C GLY A 44 -2.41 23.18 16.95
N LYS A 45 -2.51 21.88 17.19
CA LYS A 45 -2.18 21.29 18.50
C LYS A 45 -0.67 21.12 18.65
N ARG A 46 -0.21 21.07 19.88
CA ARG A 46 1.20 20.85 20.17
C ARG A 46 1.60 19.43 19.75
N ALA A 47 2.74 19.32 19.10
CA ALA A 47 3.28 18.01 18.71
C ALA A 47 3.46 17.07 19.92
N SER A 48 3.80 17.62 21.08
CA SER A 48 3.94 16.86 22.32
C SER A 48 2.62 16.28 22.84
N ASP A 49 1.50 16.86 22.49
CA ASP A 49 0.17 16.38 22.88
C ASP A 49 -0.41 15.39 21.87
N ALA A 50 0.18 15.29 20.70
CA ALA A 50 -0.24 14.37 19.65
C ALA A 50 0.55 13.08 19.74
N ARG A 51 -0.15 11.96 19.84
CA ARG A 51 0.47 10.64 19.93
C ARG A 51 0.70 10.06 18.54
N ALA A 52 1.93 9.66 18.28
CA ALA A 52 2.31 9.09 16.99
C ALA A 52 1.51 7.82 16.65
N ASP A 53 1.29 6.95 17.61
CA ASP A 53 0.52 5.71 17.42
C ASP A 53 -0.93 6.00 17.04
N VAL A 54 -1.56 6.99 17.64
CA VAL A 54 -2.93 7.42 17.31
C VAL A 54 -2.97 8.00 15.90
N MET A 55 -2.02 8.84 15.54
CA MET A 55 -1.94 9.43 14.20
C MET A 55 -1.71 8.36 13.13
N GLN A 56 -0.86 7.39 13.39
CA GLN A 56 -0.64 6.27 12.49
C GLN A 56 -1.90 5.42 12.29
N THR A 57 -2.60 5.10 13.37
CA THR A 57 -3.83 4.31 13.31
C THR A 57 -4.92 5.06 12.55
N ARG A 58 -5.12 6.34 12.85
CA ARG A 58 -6.15 7.16 12.20
C ARG A 58 -5.89 7.39 10.72
N SER A 59 -4.63 7.57 10.34
CA SER A 59 -4.25 7.80 8.95
C SER A 59 -4.06 6.51 8.16
N GLY A 60 -3.89 5.39 8.83
CA GLY A 60 -3.53 4.12 8.20
C GLY A 60 -2.09 4.09 7.72
N SER A 61 -1.23 4.97 8.21
CA SER A 61 0.19 5.00 7.82
C SER A 61 0.98 3.88 8.48
N ARG A 62 1.96 3.36 7.76
CA ARG A 62 2.90 2.38 8.31
C ARG A 62 4.04 3.02 9.07
N THR A 63 4.46 4.20 8.62
CA THR A 63 5.55 4.96 9.21
C THR A 63 5.13 6.40 9.40
N LEU A 64 5.80 7.07 10.31
CA LEU A 64 5.58 8.47 10.60
C LEU A 64 6.90 9.20 10.64
N ARG A 65 6.95 10.39 10.06
CA ARG A 65 8.12 11.26 10.06
C ARG A 65 7.75 12.65 10.58
N TRP A 66 8.45 13.09 11.61
CA TRP A 66 8.35 14.46 12.12
C TRP A 66 9.25 15.38 11.29
N ILE A 67 8.70 16.47 10.82
CA ILE A 67 9.42 17.44 10.01
C ILE A 67 9.39 18.78 10.73
N ALA A 68 10.53 19.17 11.26
CA ALA A 68 10.73 20.47 11.89
C ALA A 68 10.89 21.58 10.84
N PRO A 69 10.69 22.87 11.21
CA PRO A 69 10.94 23.97 10.28
C PRO A 69 12.34 23.93 9.71
N ASN A 70 12.50 24.30 8.46
CA ASN A 70 13.79 24.36 7.75
C ASN A 70 14.55 23.02 7.69
N THR A 71 13.87 21.93 7.86
CA THR A 71 14.46 20.59 7.72
C THR A 71 14.37 20.14 6.28
N ALA A 72 15.51 19.70 5.72
CA ALA A 72 15.53 19.09 4.40
C ALA A 72 14.81 17.75 4.44
N VAL A 73 13.91 17.53 3.48
CA VAL A 73 13.17 16.28 3.33
C VAL A 73 13.81 15.46 2.24
N THR A 74 13.95 14.16 2.47
CA THR A 74 14.42 13.26 1.41
C THR A 74 13.39 13.15 0.29
N MET A 75 13.86 12.98 -0.95
CA MET A 75 13.00 12.94 -2.14
C MET A 75 12.36 11.57 -2.38
N ASP A 76 12.49 10.64 -1.45
CA ASP A 76 11.88 9.32 -1.55
C ASP A 76 10.38 9.41 -1.21
N PHE A 77 9.56 9.19 -2.21
CA PHE A 77 8.12 9.18 -2.06
C PHE A 77 7.64 7.86 -1.46
N ARG A 78 6.89 7.94 -0.35
CA ARG A 78 6.25 6.77 0.28
C ARG A 78 4.80 7.10 0.62
N PRO A 79 3.83 6.60 -0.14
CA PRO A 79 2.42 6.91 0.07
C PRO A 79 1.88 6.41 1.41
N ASP A 80 2.54 5.44 2.04
CA ASP A 80 2.19 4.89 3.35
C ASP A 80 2.88 5.58 4.52
N ARG A 81 3.66 6.63 4.26
CA ARG A 81 4.35 7.40 5.29
C ARG A 81 3.60 8.69 5.59
N LEU A 82 3.26 8.89 6.87
CA LEU A 82 2.70 10.13 7.34
C LEU A 82 3.82 11.11 7.68
N ASN A 83 3.81 12.26 7.04
CA ASN A 83 4.69 13.37 7.39
C ASN A 83 3.92 14.36 8.25
N VAL A 84 4.46 14.66 9.41
CA VAL A 84 3.89 15.62 10.36
C VAL A 84 4.78 16.85 10.36
N TYR A 85 4.29 17.92 9.77
CA TYR A 85 5.00 19.20 9.74
C TYR A 85 4.71 19.99 11.00
N VAL A 86 5.76 20.40 11.66
CA VAL A 86 5.70 21.14 12.92
C VAL A 86 6.30 22.53 12.69
N ASP A 87 5.65 23.56 13.23
CA ASP A 87 6.13 24.93 13.13
C ASP A 87 7.20 25.25 14.20
N ALA A 88 7.73 26.47 14.17
CA ALA A 88 8.77 26.91 15.11
C ALA A 88 8.27 26.93 16.58
N LYS A 89 6.98 26.92 16.81
CA LYS A 89 6.37 26.90 18.14
C LYS A 89 6.08 25.49 18.64
N GLY A 90 6.44 24.46 17.86
CA GLY A 90 6.16 23.08 18.19
C GLY A 90 4.71 22.67 17.97
N ARG A 91 3.97 23.40 17.16
CA ARG A 91 2.58 23.07 16.80
C ARG A 91 2.52 22.37 15.45
N ILE A 92 1.57 21.47 15.32
CA ILE A 92 1.35 20.76 14.07
C ILE A 92 0.76 21.75 13.04
N GLU A 93 1.44 21.89 11.92
CA GLU A 93 1.08 22.78 10.83
C GLU A 93 0.25 22.09 9.77
N ARG A 94 0.67 20.89 9.36
CA ARG A 94 0.00 20.10 8.32
C ARG A 94 0.47 18.66 8.32
N PHE A 95 -0.28 17.82 7.62
CA PHE A 95 0.04 16.41 7.40
C PHE A 95 0.09 16.13 5.90
N THR A 96 0.98 15.26 5.49
CA THR A 96 1.02 14.71 4.12
C THR A 96 1.33 13.21 4.15
N CYS A 97 0.87 12.51 3.14
CA CYS A 97 1.25 11.12 2.90
C CYS A 97 2.24 11.06 1.72
N ALA A 98 3.50 10.99 2.04
CA ALA A 98 4.53 11.03 0.99
C ALA A 98 5.86 10.38 1.39
#